data_36b7858c5c80d002b8c8901661420d23
#
_entry.id   36b7858c5c80d002b8c8901661420d23
#
_cell.length_a   1.000
_cell.length_b   1.000
_cell.length_c   1.000
_cell.angle_alpha   90.00
_cell.angle_beta   90.00
_cell.angle_gamma   90.00
#
_symmetry.space_group_name_H-M   'P 1'
#
loop_
_entity.id
_entity.type
_entity.pdbx_description
1 polymer ?
#
loop_
_entity_poly.entity_id
_entity_poly.type
_entity_poly.pdbx_seq_one_letter_code
_entity_poly.pdbx_strand_id
1 'polypeptide(L)'
;HNLTLDAFFFGVEDALEMDYQLLYQTVTKMGFDPDRLTSSQLLRDLSGGEKVKIQLLKILAQNPDLLLLDEPSNDLDLQTVQWLEDFIKTSPLTILFISHDESLLKATATKVIQLELLRHKTIPVATVSSLSYEEYQNEKEIKFETQTRIASKQREEYQKQMARHQRIESSVHDAQKSVSRQEPGV
;
A
#
# COMPACT_ATOMS: atom_id res chain seq x y z
N HIS A 1 -27.15 -2.09 -16.42
CA HIS A 1 -26.19 -3.17 -16.63
C HIS A 1 -26.88 -4.54 -16.63
N ASN A 2 -27.39 -4.94 -17.82
CA ASN A 2 -28.07 -6.21 -18.05
C ASN A 2 -27.14 -7.18 -18.82
N LEU A 3 -25.83 -7.16 -18.53
CA LEU A 3 -24.85 -8.03 -19.19
C LEU A 3 -24.94 -9.42 -18.56
N THR A 4 -25.08 -10.44 -19.41
CA THR A 4 -25.04 -11.85 -19.01
C THR A 4 -23.63 -12.38 -18.97
N LEU A 5 -23.39 -13.51 -18.29
CA LEU A 5 -22.08 -14.19 -18.29
C LEU A 5 -21.65 -14.59 -19.68
N ASP A 6 -22.56 -15.14 -20.49
CA ASP A 6 -22.29 -15.48 -21.87
C ASP A 6 -21.82 -14.27 -22.68
N ALA A 7 -22.55 -13.14 -22.62
CA ALA A 7 -22.16 -11.92 -23.32
C ALA A 7 -20.85 -11.29 -22.77
N PHE A 8 -20.53 -11.51 -21.50
CA PHE A 8 -19.30 -11.03 -20.89
C PHE A 8 -18.07 -11.79 -21.38
N PHE A 9 -18.15 -13.11 -21.55
CA PHE A 9 -17.03 -13.93 -21.99
C PHE A 9 -16.94 -14.11 -23.51
N PHE A 10 -18.08 -14.15 -24.19
CA PHE A 10 -18.15 -14.51 -25.60
C PHE A 10 -18.73 -13.39 -26.48
N GLY A 11 -18.84 -12.15 -25.96
CA GLY A 11 -19.22 -10.98 -26.74
C GLY A 11 -18.25 -10.72 -27.91
N VAL A 12 -18.74 -10.15 -28.99
CA VAL A 12 -18.05 -10.06 -30.29
C VAL A 12 -16.68 -9.35 -30.23
N GLU A 13 -16.50 -8.38 -29.31
CA GLU A 13 -15.26 -7.60 -29.19
C GLU A 13 -14.15 -8.37 -28.47
N ASP A 14 -14.50 -9.26 -27.55
CA ASP A 14 -13.55 -10.00 -26.69
C ASP A 14 -13.18 -11.38 -27.25
N ALA A 15 -13.99 -11.93 -28.14
CA ALA A 15 -13.85 -13.30 -28.64
C ALA A 15 -12.57 -13.56 -29.46
N LEU A 16 -11.95 -12.51 -30.00
CA LEU A 16 -10.77 -12.63 -30.87
C LEU A 16 -9.44 -12.72 -30.09
N GLU A 17 -9.42 -12.32 -28.83
CA GLU A 17 -8.19 -12.23 -28.03
C GLU A 17 -8.12 -13.28 -26.90
N MET A 18 -9.16 -14.10 -26.75
CA MET A 18 -9.29 -15.03 -25.65
C MET A 18 -8.81 -16.44 -25.99
N ASP A 19 -7.90 -16.98 -25.19
CA ASP A 19 -7.55 -18.40 -25.23
C ASP A 19 -8.62 -19.23 -24.48
N TYR A 20 -9.54 -19.82 -25.23
CA TYR A 20 -10.63 -20.63 -24.67
C TYR A 20 -10.13 -21.87 -23.93
N GLN A 21 -9.02 -22.50 -24.36
CA GLN A 21 -8.45 -23.63 -23.67
C GLN A 21 -7.94 -23.21 -22.29
N LEU A 22 -7.23 -22.09 -22.23
CA LEU A 22 -6.75 -21.51 -20.98
C LEU A 22 -7.91 -21.06 -20.08
N LEU A 23 -8.96 -20.46 -20.67
CA LEU A 23 -10.18 -20.08 -19.93
C LEU A 23 -10.79 -21.29 -19.21
N TYR A 24 -11.08 -22.37 -19.91
CA TYR A 24 -11.72 -23.56 -19.32
C TYR A 24 -10.83 -24.24 -18.28
N GLN A 25 -9.51 -24.30 -18.51
CA GLN A 25 -8.56 -24.83 -17.51
C GLN A 25 -8.54 -23.97 -16.26
N THR A 26 -8.56 -22.65 -16.41
CA THR A 26 -8.50 -21.70 -15.29
C THR A 26 -9.81 -21.72 -14.49
N VAL A 27 -10.96 -21.74 -15.16
CA VAL A 27 -12.30 -21.89 -14.54
C VAL A 27 -12.34 -23.09 -13.60
N THR A 28 -11.87 -24.26 -14.09
CA THR A 28 -11.87 -25.48 -13.29
C THR A 28 -10.94 -25.36 -12.06
N LYS A 29 -9.74 -24.79 -12.25
CA LYS A 29 -8.79 -24.53 -11.14
C LYS A 29 -9.35 -23.57 -10.09
N MET A 30 -10.15 -22.58 -10.51
CA MET A 30 -10.78 -21.60 -9.62
C MET A 30 -12.03 -22.15 -8.91
N GLY A 31 -12.40 -23.42 -9.18
CA GLY A 31 -13.58 -24.05 -8.58
C GLY A 31 -14.90 -23.45 -9.08
N PHE A 32 -14.89 -22.84 -10.25
CA PHE A 32 -16.10 -22.31 -10.89
C PHE A 32 -16.63 -23.33 -11.90
N ASP A 33 -17.96 -23.43 -11.98
CA ASP A 33 -18.61 -24.35 -12.93
C ASP A 33 -18.48 -23.79 -14.36
N PRO A 34 -17.79 -24.49 -15.28
CA PRO A 34 -17.62 -24.04 -16.66
C PRO A 34 -18.93 -23.77 -17.40
N ASP A 35 -19.98 -24.54 -17.11
CA ASP A 35 -21.29 -24.41 -17.77
C ASP A 35 -21.96 -23.05 -17.45
N ARG A 36 -21.60 -22.43 -16.33
CA ARG A 36 -22.08 -21.10 -15.96
C ARG A 36 -21.60 -20.00 -16.89
N LEU A 37 -20.42 -20.16 -17.53
CA LEU A 37 -19.86 -19.14 -18.42
C LEU A 37 -20.77 -18.84 -19.62
N THR A 38 -21.48 -19.85 -20.12
CA THR A 38 -22.42 -19.74 -21.24
C THR A 38 -23.87 -19.48 -20.80
N SER A 39 -24.05 -19.19 -19.52
CA SER A 39 -25.38 -18.98 -18.97
C SER A 39 -25.92 -17.58 -19.21
N SER A 40 -27.25 -17.44 -19.21
CA SER A 40 -27.95 -16.15 -19.24
C SER A 40 -27.98 -15.46 -17.86
N GLN A 41 -27.22 -15.94 -16.86
CA GLN A 41 -27.12 -15.31 -15.56
C GLN A 41 -26.55 -13.89 -15.71
N LEU A 42 -27.17 -12.92 -15.04
CA LEU A 42 -26.72 -11.53 -15.12
C LEU A 42 -25.55 -11.29 -14.16
N LEU A 43 -24.58 -10.52 -14.60
CA LEU A 43 -23.43 -10.13 -13.75
C LEU A 43 -23.84 -9.43 -12.46
N ARG A 44 -24.93 -8.69 -12.47
CA ARG A 44 -25.44 -8.00 -11.27
C ARG A 44 -25.89 -8.97 -10.17
N ASP A 45 -26.32 -10.18 -10.55
CA ASP A 45 -26.88 -11.19 -9.62
C ASP A 45 -25.76 -12.04 -8.96
N LEU A 46 -24.51 -11.81 -9.32
CA LEU A 46 -23.35 -12.44 -8.73
C LEU A 46 -22.99 -11.80 -7.38
N SER A 47 -22.48 -12.60 -6.46
CA SER A 47 -21.85 -12.11 -5.24
C SER A 47 -20.59 -11.28 -5.54
N GLY A 48 -20.11 -10.47 -4.58
CA GLY A 48 -18.89 -9.70 -4.72
C GLY A 48 -17.69 -10.59 -5.09
N GLY A 49 -17.52 -11.70 -4.37
CA GLY A 49 -16.45 -12.66 -4.63
C GLY A 49 -16.56 -13.35 -6.00
N GLU A 50 -17.76 -13.72 -6.44
CA GLU A 50 -17.97 -14.28 -7.78
C GLU A 50 -17.59 -13.25 -8.88
N LYS A 51 -17.94 -11.97 -8.69
CA LYS A 51 -17.58 -10.91 -9.63
C LYS A 51 -16.07 -10.78 -9.79
N VAL A 52 -15.33 -10.77 -8.68
CA VAL A 52 -13.85 -10.70 -8.71
C VAL A 52 -13.27 -11.93 -9.43
N LYS A 53 -13.73 -13.14 -9.09
CA LYS A 53 -13.29 -14.37 -9.74
C LYS A 53 -13.53 -14.35 -11.24
N ILE A 54 -14.69 -13.90 -11.68
CA ILE A 54 -15.05 -13.84 -13.11
C ILE A 54 -14.24 -12.78 -13.85
N GLN A 55 -13.99 -11.63 -13.24
CA GLN A 55 -13.12 -10.61 -13.84
C GLN A 55 -11.68 -11.12 -13.99
N LEU A 56 -11.14 -11.78 -12.96
CA LEU A 56 -9.81 -12.40 -13.04
C LEU A 56 -9.76 -13.48 -14.10
N LEU A 57 -10.79 -14.34 -14.20
CA LEU A 57 -10.87 -15.36 -15.25
C LEU A 57 -10.76 -14.75 -16.65
N LYS A 58 -11.49 -13.68 -16.92
CA LYS A 58 -11.47 -13.00 -18.22
C LYS A 58 -10.07 -12.44 -18.55
N ILE A 59 -9.42 -11.80 -17.56
CA ILE A 59 -8.07 -11.25 -17.73
C ILE A 59 -7.05 -12.39 -17.93
N LEU A 60 -7.12 -13.46 -17.15
CA LEU A 60 -6.19 -14.58 -17.23
C LEU A 60 -6.31 -15.35 -18.55
N ALA A 61 -7.52 -15.39 -19.13
CA ALA A 61 -7.74 -16.01 -20.44
C ALA A 61 -7.07 -15.26 -21.61
N GLN A 62 -6.62 -14.04 -21.38
CA GLN A 62 -5.81 -13.25 -22.33
C GLN A 62 -4.31 -13.49 -22.19
N ASN A 63 -3.89 -14.41 -21.31
CA ASN A 63 -2.50 -14.78 -21.05
C ASN A 63 -1.58 -13.58 -20.77
N PRO A 64 -1.88 -12.75 -19.76
CA PRO A 64 -1.10 -11.56 -19.46
C PRO A 64 0.28 -11.89 -18.88
N ASP A 65 1.29 -11.06 -19.16
CA ASP A 65 2.61 -11.14 -18.54
C ASP A 65 2.63 -10.54 -17.12
N LEU A 66 1.75 -9.58 -16.86
CA LEU A 66 1.65 -8.82 -15.62
C LEU A 66 0.19 -8.61 -15.23
N LEU A 67 -0.14 -8.86 -13.99
CA LEU A 67 -1.46 -8.57 -13.41
C LEU A 67 -1.39 -7.37 -12.48
N LEU A 68 -2.22 -6.36 -12.73
CA LEU A 68 -2.36 -5.17 -11.89
C LEU A 68 -3.70 -5.24 -11.16
N LEU A 69 -3.67 -5.19 -9.82
CA LEU A 69 -4.86 -5.23 -8.98
C LEU A 69 -4.92 -3.98 -8.10
N ASP A 70 -6.06 -3.31 -8.10
CA ASP A 70 -6.33 -2.15 -7.26
C ASP A 70 -7.35 -2.53 -6.20
N GLU A 71 -6.93 -2.51 -4.92
CA GLU A 71 -7.74 -2.87 -3.75
C GLU A 71 -8.54 -4.17 -3.93
N PRO A 72 -7.90 -5.30 -4.29
CA PRO A 72 -8.60 -6.50 -4.73
C PRO A 72 -9.37 -7.24 -3.61
N SER A 73 -9.12 -6.90 -2.34
CA SER A 73 -9.83 -7.47 -1.17
C SER A 73 -11.06 -6.68 -0.75
N ASN A 74 -11.31 -5.49 -1.34
CA ASN A 74 -12.46 -4.68 -0.95
C ASN A 74 -13.79 -5.39 -1.25
N ASP A 75 -14.72 -5.29 -0.30
CA ASP A 75 -16.07 -5.85 -0.38
C ASP A 75 -16.12 -7.39 -0.55
N LEU A 76 -15.03 -8.11 -0.25
CA LEU A 76 -14.96 -9.56 -0.29
C LEU A 76 -15.29 -10.17 1.08
N ASP A 77 -15.96 -11.32 1.06
CA ASP A 77 -16.07 -12.18 2.23
C ASP A 77 -14.75 -12.89 2.54
N LEU A 78 -14.60 -13.37 3.77
CA LEU A 78 -13.38 -14.01 4.26
C LEU A 78 -12.93 -15.20 3.38
N GLN A 79 -13.88 -15.99 2.89
CA GLN A 79 -13.58 -17.16 2.04
C GLN A 79 -12.99 -16.72 0.70
N THR A 80 -13.49 -15.64 0.13
CA THR A 80 -12.98 -15.09 -1.12
C THR A 80 -11.62 -14.42 -0.92
N VAL A 81 -11.39 -13.75 0.21
CA VAL A 81 -10.06 -13.19 0.54
C VAL A 81 -9.02 -14.32 0.67
N GLN A 82 -9.32 -15.41 1.38
CA GLN A 82 -8.44 -16.58 1.48
C GLN A 82 -8.13 -17.18 0.11
N TRP A 83 -9.15 -17.31 -0.73
CA TRP A 83 -8.96 -17.77 -2.11
C TRP A 83 -8.04 -16.80 -2.91
N LEU A 84 -8.21 -15.49 -2.75
CA LEU A 84 -7.36 -14.48 -3.42
C LEU A 84 -5.90 -14.57 -2.94
N GLU A 85 -5.67 -14.75 -1.65
CA GLU A 85 -4.35 -14.99 -1.09
C GLU A 85 -3.67 -16.21 -1.72
N ASP A 86 -4.39 -17.33 -1.79
CA ASP A 86 -3.89 -18.57 -2.39
C ASP A 86 -3.60 -18.39 -3.88
N PHE A 87 -4.48 -17.68 -4.58
CA PHE A 87 -4.27 -17.33 -5.99
C PHE A 87 -2.99 -16.52 -6.19
N ILE A 88 -2.76 -15.45 -5.40
CA ILE A 88 -1.56 -14.62 -5.50
C ILE A 88 -0.30 -15.44 -5.19
N LYS A 89 -0.33 -16.28 -4.15
CA LYS A 89 0.82 -17.13 -3.74
C LYS A 89 1.21 -18.17 -4.77
N THR A 90 0.22 -18.75 -5.44
CA THR A 90 0.42 -19.90 -6.35
C THR A 90 0.51 -19.51 -7.81
N SER A 91 0.17 -18.28 -8.16
CA SER A 91 0.22 -17.77 -9.53
C SER A 91 1.66 -17.71 -10.03
N PRO A 92 1.94 -18.17 -11.25
CA PRO A 92 3.24 -17.98 -11.88
C PRO A 92 3.46 -16.56 -12.44
N LEU A 93 2.41 -15.72 -12.42
CA LEU A 93 2.44 -14.37 -12.98
C LEU A 93 3.15 -13.38 -12.03
N THR A 94 3.70 -12.34 -12.62
CA THR A 94 4.06 -11.16 -11.84
C THR A 94 2.77 -10.41 -11.48
N ILE A 95 2.52 -10.26 -10.18
CA ILE A 95 1.33 -9.56 -9.69
C ILE A 95 1.78 -8.30 -8.95
N LEU A 96 1.30 -7.14 -9.39
CA LEU A 96 1.43 -5.88 -8.68
C LEU A 96 0.05 -5.46 -8.17
N PHE A 97 -0.08 -5.29 -6.87
CA PHE A 97 -1.35 -4.88 -6.29
C PHE A 97 -1.19 -3.75 -5.27
N ILE A 98 -2.23 -2.94 -5.14
CA ILE A 98 -2.37 -1.92 -4.12
C ILE A 98 -3.41 -2.42 -3.14
N SER A 99 -3.12 -2.37 -1.84
CA SER A 99 -4.09 -2.74 -0.80
C SER A 99 -3.82 -2.02 0.50
N HIS A 100 -4.89 -1.73 1.24
CA HIS A 100 -4.86 -1.31 2.64
C HIS A 100 -5.06 -2.49 3.61
N ASP A 101 -5.30 -3.68 3.10
CA ASP A 101 -5.45 -4.90 3.90
C ASP A 101 -4.08 -5.46 4.30
N GLU A 102 -3.68 -5.20 5.54
CA GLU A 102 -2.41 -5.70 6.07
C GLU A 102 -2.32 -7.22 6.10
N SER A 103 -3.44 -7.93 6.25
CA SER A 103 -3.46 -9.39 6.29
C SER A 103 -3.08 -9.94 4.92
N LEU A 104 -3.68 -9.41 3.86
CA LEU A 104 -3.34 -9.76 2.48
C LEU A 104 -1.87 -9.44 2.16
N LEU A 105 -1.39 -8.25 2.56
CA LEU A 105 -0.01 -7.83 2.35
C LEU A 105 0.98 -8.76 3.08
N LYS A 106 0.74 -9.08 4.35
CA LYS A 106 1.57 -10.00 5.14
C LYS A 106 1.59 -11.40 4.56
N ALA A 107 0.45 -11.86 4.08
CA ALA A 107 0.31 -13.20 3.54
C ALA A 107 0.99 -13.39 2.17
N THR A 108 1.03 -12.34 1.33
CA THR A 108 1.33 -12.53 -0.11
C THR A 108 2.48 -11.68 -0.66
N ALA A 109 2.78 -10.51 -0.06
CA ALA A 109 3.76 -9.60 -0.62
C ALA A 109 5.20 -10.10 -0.44
N THR A 110 5.90 -10.29 -1.55
CA THR A 110 7.33 -10.66 -1.60
C THR A 110 8.25 -9.46 -1.80
N LYS A 111 7.69 -8.34 -2.26
CA LYS A 111 8.35 -7.04 -2.44
C LYS A 111 7.37 -5.93 -2.11
N VAL A 112 7.87 -4.83 -1.59
CA VAL A 112 7.06 -3.67 -1.22
C VAL A 112 7.52 -2.45 -1.98
N ILE A 113 6.57 -1.73 -2.58
CA ILE A 113 6.79 -0.40 -3.16
C ILE A 113 6.01 0.59 -2.30
N GLN A 114 6.72 1.42 -1.55
CA GLN A 114 6.10 2.48 -0.77
C GLN A 114 6.15 3.79 -1.53
N LEU A 115 5.00 4.44 -1.67
CA LEU A 115 4.88 5.79 -2.19
C LEU A 115 4.59 6.74 -1.03
N GLU A 116 5.44 7.74 -0.84
CA GLU A 116 5.26 8.73 0.23
C GLU A 116 5.58 10.15 -0.24
N LEU A 117 5.00 11.13 0.44
CA LEU A 117 5.28 12.54 0.21
C LEU A 117 6.13 13.07 1.36
N LEU A 118 7.39 13.40 1.06
CA LEU A 118 8.31 14.01 2.01
C LEU A 118 8.20 15.56 2.01
N ARG A 119 8.88 16.19 2.98
CA ARG A 119 8.99 17.66 3.13
C ARG A 119 7.64 18.38 3.01
N HIS A 120 6.79 18.18 4.02
CA HIS A 120 5.45 18.78 4.06
C HIS A 120 4.56 18.41 2.86
N LYS A 121 4.71 17.19 2.36
CA LYS A 121 3.93 16.62 1.25
C LYS A 121 4.19 17.28 -0.11
N THR A 122 5.42 17.75 -0.35
CA THR A 122 5.77 18.41 -1.62
C THR A 122 6.65 17.56 -2.53
N ILE A 123 7.38 16.57 -1.98
CA ILE A 123 8.30 15.75 -2.76
C ILE A 123 7.81 14.30 -2.75
N PRO A 124 7.33 13.75 -3.88
CA PRO A 124 7.00 12.34 -3.98
C PRO A 124 8.28 11.49 -4.01
N VAL A 125 8.30 10.44 -3.21
CA VAL A 125 9.39 9.46 -3.16
C VAL A 125 8.81 8.07 -3.27
N ALA A 126 9.40 7.24 -4.12
CA ALA A 126 9.11 5.82 -4.21
C ALA A 126 10.29 5.04 -3.62
N THR A 127 10.01 4.18 -2.66
CA THR A 127 11.00 3.27 -2.06
C THR A 127 10.64 1.85 -2.42
N VAL A 128 11.59 1.10 -2.99
CA VAL A 128 11.41 -0.32 -3.32
C VAL A 128 12.20 -1.15 -2.33
N SER A 129 11.53 -2.11 -1.70
CA SER A 129 12.14 -3.08 -0.78
C SER A 129 11.90 -4.50 -1.29
N SER A 130 12.93 -5.33 -1.24
CA SER A 130 12.84 -6.76 -1.55
C SER A 130 12.56 -7.62 -0.29
N LEU A 131 12.19 -6.99 0.80
CA LEU A 131 11.76 -7.65 2.02
C LEU A 131 10.28 -8.05 1.90
N SER A 132 9.87 -9.06 2.66
CA SER A 132 8.46 -9.31 2.92
C SER A 132 7.81 -8.09 3.59
N TYR A 133 6.49 -7.99 3.52
CA TYR A 133 5.79 -6.85 4.13
C TYR A 133 6.06 -6.74 5.65
N GLU A 134 6.12 -7.86 6.35
CA GLU A 134 6.38 -7.89 7.79
C GLU A 134 7.80 -7.41 8.12
N GLU A 135 8.81 -7.90 7.42
CA GLU A 135 10.19 -7.46 7.59
C GLU A 135 10.35 -5.97 7.27
N TYR A 136 9.68 -5.51 6.21
CA TYR A 136 9.66 -4.10 5.82
C TYR A 136 9.03 -3.21 6.91
N GLN A 137 7.92 -3.61 7.50
CA GLN A 137 7.27 -2.87 8.59
C GLN A 137 8.18 -2.79 9.83
N ASN A 138 8.81 -3.89 10.22
CA ASN A 138 9.76 -3.93 11.33
C ASN A 138 10.95 -2.97 11.08
N GLU A 139 11.52 -3.00 9.87
CA GLU A 139 12.62 -2.09 9.52
C GLU A 139 12.20 -0.61 9.58
N LYS A 140 11.00 -0.31 9.11
CA LYS A 140 10.42 1.03 9.15
C LYS A 140 10.20 1.53 10.58
N GLU A 141 9.71 0.67 11.45
CA GLU A 141 9.50 0.98 12.88
C GLU A 141 10.83 1.29 13.58
N ILE A 142 11.85 0.46 13.40
CA ILE A 142 13.20 0.69 13.94
C ILE A 142 13.79 2.01 13.45
N LYS A 143 13.64 2.33 12.15
CA LYS A 143 14.08 3.60 11.57
C LYS A 143 13.35 4.79 12.21
N PHE A 144 12.04 4.68 12.39
CA PHE A 144 11.22 5.73 12.99
C PHE A 144 11.60 5.98 14.45
N GLU A 145 11.76 4.93 15.25
CA GLU A 145 12.22 5.04 16.65
C GLU A 145 13.60 5.70 16.75
N THR A 146 14.51 5.28 15.87
CA THR A 146 15.86 5.84 15.82
C THR A 146 15.84 7.33 15.50
N GLN A 147 15.07 7.75 14.49
CA GLN A 147 14.91 9.16 14.12
C GLN A 147 14.27 9.98 15.25
N THR A 148 13.25 9.43 15.91
CA THR A 148 12.58 10.08 17.04
C THR A 148 13.54 10.29 18.20
N ARG A 149 14.38 9.30 18.51
CA ARG A 149 15.42 9.39 19.55
C ARG A 149 16.48 10.45 19.22
N ILE A 150 16.92 10.53 17.98
CA ILE A 150 17.88 11.55 17.51
C ILE A 150 17.26 12.94 17.62
N ALA A 151 16.03 13.12 17.14
CA ALA A 151 15.32 14.39 17.21
C ALA A 151 15.10 14.88 18.65
N SER A 152 14.78 13.96 19.56
CA SER A 152 14.64 14.27 21.00
C SER A 152 15.96 14.76 21.60
N LYS A 153 17.07 14.06 21.34
CA LYS A 153 18.39 14.49 21.81
C LYS A 153 18.80 15.87 21.28
N GLN A 154 18.59 16.11 19.97
CA GLN A 154 18.87 17.41 19.35
C GLN A 154 18.05 18.54 19.99
N ARG A 155 16.78 18.25 20.30
CA ARG A 155 15.88 19.21 20.96
C ARG A 155 16.34 19.54 22.38
N GLU A 156 16.77 18.53 23.15
CA GLU A 156 17.34 18.73 24.48
C GLU A 156 18.64 19.54 24.45
N GLU A 157 19.53 19.23 23.52
CA GLU A 157 20.79 20.00 23.36
C GLU A 157 20.52 21.45 22.98
N TYR A 158 19.61 21.67 22.05
CA TYR A 158 19.19 23.03 21.69
C TYR A 158 18.62 23.80 22.89
N GLN A 159 17.76 23.17 23.70
CA GLN A 159 17.21 23.79 24.90
C GLN A 159 18.31 24.15 25.92
N LYS A 160 19.28 23.24 26.13
CA LYS A 160 20.45 23.51 27.01
C LYS A 160 21.28 24.71 26.51
N GLN A 161 21.53 24.78 25.20
CA GLN A 161 22.25 25.89 24.59
C GLN A 161 21.50 27.22 24.75
N MET A 162 20.19 27.22 24.48
CA MET A 162 19.34 28.42 24.67
C MET A 162 19.30 28.89 26.10
N ALA A 163 19.16 27.97 27.07
CA ALA A 163 19.19 28.31 28.49
C ALA A 163 20.55 28.86 28.91
N ARG A 164 21.65 28.35 28.37
CA ARG A 164 23.00 28.88 28.60
C ARG A 164 23.13 30.30 28.04
N HIS A 165 22.64 30.53 26.84
CA HIS A 165 22.69 31.83 26.16
C HIS A 165 21.90 32.88 26.97
N GLN A 166 20.69 32.57 27.41
CA GLN A 166 19.86 33.44 28.25
C GLN A 166 20.53 33.79 29.58
N ARG A 167 21.24 32.82 30.20
CA ARG A 167 21.98 33.13 31.47
C ARG A 167 23.14 34.09 31.23
N ILE A 168 23.87 33.93 30.10
CA ILE A 168 24.96 34.87 29.74
C ILE A 168 24.41 36.27 29.45
N GLU A 169 23.34 36.36 28.69
CA GLU A 169 22.68 37.65 28.40
C GLU A 169 22.21 38.36 29.66
N SER A 170 21.57 37.62 30.58
CA SER A 170 21.13 38.22 31.87
C SER A 170 22.31 38.67 32.70
N SER A 171 23.40 37.90 32.75
CA SER A 171 24.61 38.27 33.50
C SER A 171 25.28 39.53 32.91
N VAL A 172 25.35 39.65 31.59
CA VAL A 172 25.88 40.82 30.89
C VAL A 172 25.01 42.06 31.18
N HIS A 173 23.69 41.89 31.10
CA HIS A 173 22.75 42.99 31.41
C HIS A 173 22.87 43.49 32.85
N ASP A 174 23.02 42.58 33.82
CA ASP A 174 23.19 42.94 35.23
C ASP A 174 24.53 43.64 35.49
N ALA A 175 25.60 43.16 34.81
CA ALA A 175 26.90 43.84 34.88
C ALA A 175 26.88 45.26 34.29
N GLN A 176 26.19 45.46 33.16
CA GLN A 176 26.01 46.80 32.56
C GLN A 176 25.22 47.73 33.47
N LYS A 177 24.15 47.24 34.11
CA LYS A 177 23.39 48.01 35.10
C LYS A 177 24.22 48.41 36.32
N SER A 178 25.12 47.54 36.78
CA SER A 178 25.98 47.86 37.93
C SER A 178 27.01 48.92 37.60
N VAL A 179 27.59 48.90 36.39
CA VAL A 179 28.52 49.93 35.91
C VAL A 179 27.85 51.29 35.76
N SER A 180 26.64 51.33 35.16
CA SER A 180 25.90 52.60 34.98
C SER A 180 25.42 53.24 36.31
N ARG A 181 25.36 52.46 37.40
CA ARG A 181 25.05 52.99 38.77
C ARG A 181 26.27 53.55 39.50
N GLN A 182 27.48 53.27 39.05
CA GLN A 182 28.74 53.72 39.66
C GLN A 182 29.32 54.99 39.03
N GLU A 183 28.74 55.52 37.94
CA GLU A 183 29.15 56.84 37.44
C GLU A 183 28.62 57.92 38.39
N PRO A 184 29.51 58.64 39.13
CA PRO A 184 29.05 59.75 39.94
C PRO A 184 28.72 60.89 38.96
N GLY A 185 27.49 61.42 39.15
CA GLY A 185 27.07 62.66 38.46
C GLY A 185 28.03 63.77 38.72
N VAL A 186 28.56 64.31 37.63
CA VAL A 186 29.33 65.57 37.64
C VAL A 186 28.34 66.73 37.67
#